data_588bc78b97629b58cbf2b37bfa26b0e2
#
_entry.id   588bc78b97629b58cbf2b37bfa26b0e2
#
_cell.length_a   1.000
_cell.length_b   1.000
_cell.length_c   1.000
_cell.angle_alpha   90.00
_cell.angle_beta   90.00
_cell.angle_gamma   90.00
#
_symmetry.space_group_name_H-M   'P 1'
#
loop_
_entity.id
_entity.type
_entity.pdbx_description
1 polymer ?
#
loop_
_entity_poly.entity_id
_entity_poly.type
_entity_poly.pdbx_seq_one_letter_code
_entity_poly.pdbx_strand_id
1 'polypeptide(L)'
;SGGAKNGKSSFAQRYAFDMAKGKKLYYLATMVATDDEDELRIQRHVEDRDGMGFITVEKPMNMCELFDAPYNLDRDGVFLLDSVTAQLANAMFGMGDFDEHAAEKVSEDLLRFAELSGNVVFVSDYIYSEARIFDDFTENYRRGLAMIDRALASKCDLVCEVICGNVIARKGHL
;
A
#
# COMPACT_ATOMS: atom_id res chain seq x y z
N SER A 1 6.47 5.71 -3.37
CA SER A 1 5.74 5.60 -4.63
C SER A 1 6.69 5.39 -5.81
N GLY A 2 6.17 5.09 -7.01
CA GLY A 2 6.99 4.92 -8.22
C GLY A 2 6.24 4.12 -9.29
N GLY A 3 6.81 4.04 -10.50
CA GLY A 3 6.26 3.22 -11.59
C GLY A 3 6.29 1.71 -11.27
N ALA A 4 5.55 0.92 -12.04
CA ALA A 4 5.53 -0.53 -11.88
C ALA A 4 6.94 -1.14 -12.05
N LYS A 5 7.23 -2.22 -11.30
CA LYS A 5 8.50 -2.99 -11.38
C LYS A 5 9.79 -2.17 -11.14
N ASN A 6 9.73 -1.05 -10.43
CA ASN A 6 10.88 -0.17 -10.12
C ASN A 6 11.61 -0.49 -8.80
N GLY A 7 11.25 -1.59 -8.10
CA GLY A 7 11.88 -1.99 -6.84
C GLY A 7 11.29 -1.36 -5.57
N LYS A 8 10.08 -0.75 -5.68
CA LYS A 8 9.39 -0.11 -4.55
C LYS A 8 9.18 -1.06 -3.37
N SER A 9 8.57 -2.24 -3.65
CA SER A 9 8.24 -3.22 -2.60
C SER A 9 9.49 -3.71 -1.90
N SER A 10 10.58 -4.02 -2.63
CA SER A 10 11.85 -4.46 -2.04
C SER A 10 12.50 -3.37 -1.19
N PHE A 11 12.43 -2.10 -1.61
CA PHE A 11 12.87 -0.98 -0.78
C PHE A 11 12.01 -0.83 0.48
N ALA A 12 10.69 -0.85 0.32
CA ALA A 12 9.75 -0.69 1.42
C ALA A 12 9.87 -1.81 2.47
N GLN A 13 10.11 -3.06 2.04
CA GLN A 13 10.35 -4.21 2.92
C GLN A 13 11.60 -3.98 3.78
N ARG A 14 12.73 -3.60 3.17
CA ARG A 14 13.97 -3.30 3.91
C ARG A 14 13.77 -2.14 4.87
N TYR A 15 13.13 -1.06 4.41
CA TYR A 15 12.88 0.11 5.24
C TYR A 15 11.99 -0.22 6.46
N ALA A 16 10.90 -0.99 6.25
CA ALA A 16 10.03 -1.43 7.33
C ALA A 16 10.77 -2.38 8.31
N PHE A 17 11.60 -3.28 7.80
CA PHE A 17 12.44 -4.15 8.61
C PHE A 17 13.39 -3.34 9.51
N ASP A 18 14.07 -2.34 8.96
CA ASP A 18 14.98 -1.48 9.70
C ASP A 18 14.25 -0.62 10.76
N MET A 19 13.01 -0.21 10.45
CA MET A 19 12.15 0.50 11.41
C MET A 19 11.73 -0.38 12.59
N ALA A 20 11.56 -1.68 12.37
CA ALA A 20 10.95 -2.57 13.36
C ALA A 20 11.77 -2.65 14.65
N LYS A 21 13.10 -2.73 14.57
CA LYS A 21 14.01 -2.73 15.75
C LYS A 21 13.53 -3.64 16.88
N GLY A 22 13.05 -4.84 16.53
CA GLY A 22 12.54 -5.83 17.48
C GLY A 22 11.04 -5.74 17.80
N LYS A 23 10.32 -4.77 17.25
CA LYS A 23 8.85 -4.73 17.27
C LYS A 23 8.28 -5.78 16.31
N LYS A 24 7.00 -6.10 16.46
CA LYS A 24 6.29 -6.92 15.49
C LYS A 24 6.27 -6.24 14.14
N LEU A 25 6.51 -7.00 13.09
CA LEU A 25 6.60 -6.53 11.72
C LEU A 25 5.51 -7.21 10.88
N TYR A 26 4.58 -6.41 10.36
CA TYR A 26 3.43 -6.90 9.61
C TYR A 26 3.52 -6.52 8.13
N TYR A 27 3.22 -7.48 7.27
CA TYR A 27 3.02 -7.25 5.84
C TYR A 27 1.53 -7.37 5.53
N LEU A 28 0.91 -6.26 5.16
CA LEU A 28 -0.50 -6.19 4.81
C LEU A 28 -0.61 -6.39 3.29
N ALA A 29 -0.97 -7.61 2.89
CA ALA A 29 -1.18 -7.98 1.50
C ALA A 29 -2.59 -7.55 1.07
N THR A 30 -2.67 -6.54 0.21
CA THR A 30 -3.94 -6.03 -0.31
C THR A 30 -4.33 -6.64 -1.64
N MET A 31 -3.40 -7.30 -2.34
CA MET A 31 -3.64 -7.90 -3.65
C MET A 31 -4.51 -9.16 -3.50
N VAL A 32 -5.58 -9.22 -4.28
CA VAL A 32 -6.39 -10.42 -4.49
C VAL A 32 -5.97 -11.00 -5.83
N ALA A 33 -5.52 -12.25 -5.84
CA ALA A 33 -5.17 -12.92 -7.10
C ALA A 33 -6.42 -13.10 -7.95
N THR A 34 -6.33 -12.71 -9.21
CA THR A 34 -7.40 -12.86 -10.20
C THR A 34 -7.00 -13.82 -11.34
N ASP A 35 -5.71 -14.08 -11.48
CA ASP A 35 -5.13 -14.98 -12.47
C ASP A 35 -3.78 -15.57 -11.99
N ASP A 36 -3.21 -16.49 -12.81
CA ASP A 36 -1.95 -17.17 -12.51
C ASP A 36 -0.74 -16.20 -12.43
N GLU A 37 -0.79 -15.06 -13.13
CA GLU A 37 0.28 -14.04 -13.07
C GLU A 37 0.28 -13.33 -11.70
N ASP A 38 -0.89 -13.05 -11.17
CA ASP A 38 -1.06 -12.50 -9.83
C ASP A 38 -0.57 -13.47 -8.76
N GLU A 39 -0.87 -14.78 -8.87
CA GLU A 39 -0.37 -15.79 -7.94
C GLU A 39 1.17 -15.85 -7.94
N LEU A 40 1.78 -15.87 -9.12
CA LEU A 40 3.24 -15.83 -9.26
C LEU A 40 3.85 -14.55 -8.68
N ARG A 41 3.16 -13.42 -8.78
CA ARG A 41 3.60 -12.15 -8.21
C ARG A 41 3.54 -12.18 -6.69
N ILE A 42 2.45 -12.69 -6.12
CA ILE A 42 2.31 -12.89 -4.67
C ILE A 42 3.40 -13.81 -4.15
N GLN A 43 3.65 -14.95 -4.81
CA GLN A 43 4.70 -15.89 -4.42
C GLN A 43 6.09 -15.24 -4.39
N ARG A 44 6.46 -14.46 -5.41
CA ARG A 44 7.74 -13.72 -5.43
C ARG A 44 7.84 -12.75 -4.25
N HIS A 45 6.77 -12.04 -3.93
CA HIS A 45 6.76 -11.14 -2.77
C HIS A 45 6.88 -11.89 -1.43
N VAL A 46 6.41 -13.14 -1.34
CA VAL A 46 6.64 -14.00 -0.18
C VAL A 46 8.11 -14.40 -0.09
N GLU A 47 8.70 -14.86 -1.20
CA GLU A 47 10.10 -15.25 -1.29
C GLU A 47 11.06 -14.08 -0.98
N ASP A 48 10.79 -12.88 -1.52
CA ASP A 48 11.61 -11.67 -1.33
C ASP A 48 11.71 -11.22 0.13
N ARG A 49 10.73 -11.56 0.99
CA ARG A 49 10.72 -11.21 2.41
C ARG A 49 11.02 -12.38 3.36
N ASP A 50 11.38 -13.54 2.81
CA ASP A 50 11.75 -14.70 3.62
C ASP A 50 12.93 -14.38 4.54
N GLY A 51 12.87 -14.82 5.78
CA GLY A 51 13.88 -14.55 6.79
C GLY A 51 13.84 -13.13 7.40
N MET A 52 13.00 -12.21 6.92
CA MET A 52 12.89 -10.85 7.49
C MET A 52 11.95 -10.79 8.71
N GLY A 53 11.23 -11.87 9.02
CA GLY A 53 10.34 -11.92 10.19
C GLY A 53 9.00 -11.20 10.01
N PHE A 54 8.55 -10.99 8.78
CA PHE A 54 7.22 -10.46 8.51
C PHE A 54 6.11 -11.45 8.89
N ILE A 55 5.11 -10.94 9.59
CA ILE A 55 3.81 -11.61 9.79
C ILE A 55 2.91 -11.13 8.65
N THR A 56 2.60 -12.00 7.70
CA THR A 56 1.73 -11.66 6.57
C THR A 56 0.27 -11.73 6.99
N VAL A 57 -0.48 -10.68 6.67
CA VAL A 57 -1.93 -10.59 6.85
C VAL A 57 -2.54 -10.21 5.51
N GLU A 58 -3.37 -11.10 4.97
CA GLU A 58 -4.13 -10.84 3.76
C GLU A 58 -5.37 -10.03 4.13
N LYS A 59 -5.42 -8.78 3.69
CA LYS A 59 -6.52 -7.86 3.97
C LYS A 59 -6.70 -6.92 2.80
N PRO A 60 -7.69 -7.17 1.92
CA PRO A 60 -7.91 -6.36 0.72
C PRO A 60 -8.37 -4.92 1.00
N MET A 61 -9.12 -4.71 2.11
CA MET A 61 -9.76 -3.44 2.46
C MET A 61 -9.93 -3.31 3.98
N ASN A 62 -10.35 -2.12 4.46
CA ASN A 62 -10.72 -1.83 5.86
C ASN A 62 -9.58 -2.14 6.84
N MET A 63 -8.46 -1.44 6.70
CA MET A 63 -7.25 -1.67 7.49
C MET A 63 -7.46 -1.45 8.99
N CYS A 64 -8.35 -0.53 9.37
CA CYS A 64 -8.64 -0.26 10.78
C CYS A 64 -9.20 -1.49 11.53
N GLU A 65 -9.90 -2.40 10.84
CA GLU A 65 -10.42 -3.64 11.44
C GLU A 65 -9.31 -4.58 11.94
N LEU A 66 -8.07 -4.40 11.49
CA LEU A 66 -6.92 -5.21 11.90
C LEU A 66 -6.59 -5.06 13.40
N PHE A 67 -7.04 -3.99 14.02
CA PHE A 67 -6.85 -3.76 15.45
C PHE A 67 -7.95 -4.38 16.33
N ASP A 68 -9.02 -4.88 15.71
CA ASP A 68 -10.14 -5.52 16.38
C ASP A 68 -10.12 -7.04 16.18
N ALA A 69 -11.00 -7.76 16.91
CA ALA A 69 -11.17 -9.19 16.72
C ALA A 69 -11.66 -9.52 15.29
N PRO A 70 -11.19 -10.60 14.66
CA PRO A 70 -10.30 -11.64 15.21
C PRO A 70 -8.81 -11.35 15.13
N TYR A 71 -8.38 -10.28 14.46
CA TYR A 71 -6.97 -9.99 14.17
C TYR A 71 -6.18 -9.54 15.39
N ASN A 72 -6.69 -8.55 16.13
CA ASN A 72 -6.06 -7.99 17.33
C ASN A 72 -4.57 -7.68 17.15
N LEU A 73 -4.18 -7.05 16.04
CA LEU A 73 -2.78 -6.72 15.77
C LEU A 73 -2.27 -5.67 16.76
N ASP A 74 -0.98 -5.78 17.05
CA ASP A 74 -0.30 -4.89 17.98
C ASP A 74 -0.07 -3.51 17.32
N ARG A 75 -0.69 -2.46 17.85
CA ARG A 75 -0.61 -1.10 17.33
C ARG A 75 0.80 -0.51 17.37
N ASP A 76 1.64 -0.99 18.29
CA ASP A 76 3.03 -0.55 18.40
C ASP A 76 3.96 -1.22 17.36
N GLY A 77 3.44 -2.18 16.60
CA GLY A 77 4.14 -2.84 15.51
C GLY A 77 4.47 -1.90 14.34
N VAL A 78 5.25 -2.41 13.40
CA VAL A 78 5.51 -1.76 12.11
C VAL A 78 4.70 -2.44 11.03
N PHE A 79 4.03 -1.66 10.21
CA PHE A 79 3.13 -2.15 9.17
C PHE A 79 3.66 -1.74 7.79
N LEU A 80 3.76 -2.68 6.89
CA LEU A 80 3.99 -2.43 5.47
C LEU A 80 2.74 -2.80 4.68
N LEU A 81 2.08 -1.81 4.08
CA LEU A 81 0.92 -2.00 3.22
C LEU A 81 1.36 -2.01 1.75
N ASP A 82 1.19 -3.15 1.09
CA ASP A 82 1.56 -3.34 -0.31
C ASP A 82 0.36 -3.93 -1.09
N SER A 83 -0.45 -3.12 -1.78
CA SER A 83 -0.26 -1.70 -2.08
C SER A 83 -1.58 -0.91 -1.95
N VAL A 84 -1.46 0.42 -1.82
CA VAL A 84 -2.60 1.36 -1.89
C VAL A 84 -3.34 1.22 -3.22
N THR A 85 -2.59 0.99 -4.29
CA THR A 85 -3.10 0.79 -5.66
C THR A 85 -4.06 -0.40 -5.74
N ALA A 86 -3.66 -1.55 -5.19
CA ALA A 86 -4.51 -2.75 -5.15
C ALA A 86 -5.72 -2.56 -4.23
N GLN A 87 -5.55 -1.92 -3.07
CA GLN A 87 -6.64 -1.63 -2.15
C GLN A 87 -7.72 -0.76 -2.81
N LEU A 88 -7.33 0.30 -3.53
CA LEU A 88 -8.28 1.13 -4.26
C LEU A 88 -9.00 0.33 -5.36
N ALA A 89 -8.28 -0.52 -6.11
CA ALA A 89 -8.88 -1.36 -7.13
C ALA A 89 -9.94 -2.31 -6.52
N ASN A 90 -9.63 -2.95 -5.40
CA ASN A 90 -10.58 -3.81 -4.69
C ASN A 90 -11.83 -3.04 -4.24
N ALA A 91 -11.64 -1.83 -3.71
CA ALA A 91 -12.75 -1.00 -3.23
C ALA A 91 -13.65 -0.50 -4.38
N MET A 92 -13.07 -0.15 -5.54
CA MET A 92 -13.82 0.36 -6.68
C MET A 92 -14.53 -0.74 -7.48
N PHE A 93 -13.90 -1.92 -7.62
CA PHE A 93 -14.33 -2.94 -8.58
C PHE A 93 -14.64 -4.30 -7.93
N GLY A 94 -14.25 -4.53 -6.69
CA GLY A 94 -14.27 -5.86 -6.06
C GLY A 94 -15.63 -6.34 -5.56
N MET A 95 -16.62 -5.45 -5.42
CA MET A 95 -17.96 -5.79 -4.86
C MET A 95 -19.05 -5.98 -5.94
N GLY A 96 -18.66 -6.03 -7.21
CA GLY A 96 -19.57 -6.25 -8.35
C GLY A 96 -20.11 -4.96 -8.98
N ASP A 97 -20.45 -3.95 -8.18
CA ASP A 97 -20.83 -2.63 -8.66
C ASP A 97 -19.68 -1.64 -8.49
N PHE A 98 -19.53 -0.73 -9.46
CA PHE A 98 -18.52 0.32 -9.39
C PHE A 98 -18.87 1.34 -8.30
N ASP A 99 -17.95 1.55 -7.34
CA ASP A 99 -18.11 2.55 -6.28
C ASP A 99 -17.28 3.80 -6.59
N GLU A 100 -17.94 4.85 -7.05
CA GLU A 100 -17.32 6.15 -7.35
C GLU A 100 -16.75 6.89 -6.12
N HIS A 101 -17.21 6.51 -4.91
CA HIS A 101 -16.76 7.07 -3.63
C HIS A 101 -15.72 6.20 -2.92
N ALA A 102 -15.20 5.16 -3.57
CA ALA A 102 -14.22 4.25 -2.98
C ALA A 102 -12.94 4.97 -2.55
N ALA A 103 -12.50 5.96 -3.34
CA ALA A 103 -11.27 6.67 -3.05
C ALA A 103 -11.32 7.47 -1.75
N GLU A 104 -12.44 8.14 -1.46
CA GLU A 104 -12.68 8.84 -0.21
C GLU A 104 -12.64 7.87 0.98
N LYS A 105 -13.36 6.74 0.87
CA LYS A 105 -13.43 5.71 1.92
C LYS A 105 -12.07 5.10 2.21
N VAL A 106 -11.31 4.76 1.16
CA VAL A 106 -9.94 4.22 1.29
C VAL A 106 -9.01 5.26 1.92
N SER A 107 -9.10 6.52 1.49
CA SER A 107 -8.30 7.61 2.06
C SER A 107 -8.54 7.78 3.56
N GLU A 108 -9.80 7.80 3.97
CA GLU A 108 -10.20 7.93 5.38
C GLU A 108 -9.70 6.74 6.22
N ASP A 109 -9.90 5.51 5.74
CA ASP A 109 -9.42 4.30 6.41
C ASP A 109 -7.90 4.29 6.59
N LEU A 110 -7.14 4.59 5.55
CA LEU A 110 -5.67 4.59 5.60
C LEU A 110 -5.11 5.71 6.49
N LEU A 111 -5.69 6.91 6.45
CA LEU A 111 -5.30 8.00 7.34
C LEU A 111 -5.59 7.64 8.80
N ARG A 112 -6.76 7.06 9.05
CA ARG A 112 -7.14 6.60 10.39
C ARG A 112 -6.24 5.44 10.86
N PHE A 113 -5.92 4.50 9.98
CA PHE A 113 -5.00 3.41 10.28
C PHE A 113 -3.61 3.94 10.67
N ALA A 114 -3.08 4.91 9.92
CA ALA A 114 -1.80 5.54 10.24
C ALA A 114 -1.81 6.27 11.59
N GLU A 115 -2.92 6.92 11.95
CA GLU A 115 -3.08 7.57 13.27
C GLU A 115 -3.12 6.57 14.42
N LEU A 116 -3.70 5.39 14.20
CA LEU A 116 -3.84 4.35 15.22
C LEU A 116 -2.56 3.57 15.47
N SER A 117 -1.71 3.40 14.44
CA SER A 117 -0.49 2.59 14.51
C SER A 117 0.80 3.40 14.61
N GLY A 118 0.87 4.58 14.02
CA GLY A 118 2.04 5.46 14.06
C GLY A 118 3.28 5.00 13.27
N ASN A 119 3.36 3.73 12.85
CA ASN A 119 4.52 3.15 12.16
C ASN A 119 4.07 2.40 10.90
N VAL A 120 3.72 3.14 9.86
CA VAL A 120 3.23 2.56 8.59
C VAL A 120 4.10 2.98 7.42
N VAL A 121 4.39 2.00 6.56
CA VAL A 121 4.99 2.20 5.25
C VAL A 121 3.94 1.86 4.19
N PHE A 122 3.58 2.83 3.36
CA PHE A 122 2.65 2.65 2.26
C PHE A 122 3.39 2.49 0.94
N VAL A 123 3.01 1.49 0.14
CA VAL A 123 3.48 1.33 -1.24
C VAL A 123 2.37 1.72 -2.20
N SER A 124 2.68 2.60 -3.16
CA SER A 124 1.73 3.04 -4.19
C SER A 124 2.40 3.13 -5.56
N ASP A 125 1.66 2.80 -6.62
CA ASP A 125 2.07 3.01 -8.00
C ASP A 125 1.47 4.31 -8.53
N TYR A 126 2.30 5.25 -8.99
CA TYR A 126 1.74 6.43 -9.64
C TYR A 126 1.43 6.13 -11.12
N ILE A 127 0.18 5.82 -11.39
CA ILE A 127 -0.34 5.58 -12.74
C ILE A 127 -1.00 6.82 -13.36
N TYR A 128 -1.04 7.92 -12.62
CA TYR A 128 -1.74 9.16 -12.99
C TYR A 128 -0.88 10.18 -13.74
N SER A 129 0.38 9.87 -14.04
CA SER A 129 1.31 10.76 -14.75
C SER A 129 1.28 10.62 -16.28
N GLU A 130 0.49 9.68 -16.80
CA GLU A 130 0.36 9.47 -18.25
C GLU A 130 -0.53 10.54 -18.90
N ALA A 131 -0.11 11.04 -20.08
CA ALA A 131 -0.86 12.03 -20.85
C ALA A 131 -2.01 11.45 -21.69
N ARG A 132 -2.20 10.12 -21.67
CA ARG A 132 -3.28 9.45 -22.40
C ARG A 132 -4.62 9.70 -21.72
N ILE A 133 -5.67 9.93 -22.50
CA ILE A 133 -7.06 9.93 -22.02
C ILE A 133 -7.56 8.49 -22.01
N PHE A 134 -8.09 8.06 -20.87
CA PHE A 134 -8.68 6.74 -20.67
C PHE A 134 -10.21 6.86 -20.60
N ASP A 135 -10.90 5.74 -20.49
CA ASP A 135 -12.31 5.69 -20.19
C ASP A 135 -12.62 6.27 -18.78
N ASP A 136 -13.90 6.58 -18.55
CA ASP A 136 -14.32 7.25 -17.31
C ASP A 136 -14.02 6.46 -16.04
N PHE A 137 -14.06 5.13 -16.07
CA PHE A 137 -13.74 4.29 -14.93
C PHE A 137 -12.24 4.35 -14.58
N THR A 138 -11.41 4.21 -15.61
CA THR A 138 -9.95 4.32 -15.47
C THR A 138 -9.55 5.74 -15.01
N GLU A 139 -10.18 6.79 -15.53
CA GLU A 139 -9.91 8.16 -15.09
C GLU A 139 -10.34 8.40 -13.64
N ASN A 140 -11.47 7.83 -13.21
CA ASN A 140 -11.90 7.91 -11.82
C ASN A 140 -10.90 7.20 -10.89
N TYR A 141 -10.45 5.99 -11.26
CA TYR A 141 -9.41 5.26 -10.53
C TYR A 141 -8.10 6.05 -10.42
N ARG A 142 -7.61 6.64 -11.51
CA ARG A 142 -6.37 7.44 -11.53
C ARG A 142 -6.49 8.68 -10.64
N ARG A 143 -7.62 9.41 -10.72
CA ARG A 143 -7.91 10.58 -9.87
C ARG A 143 -8.01 10.20 -8.40
N GLY A 144 -8.69 9.10 -8.10
CA GLY A 144 -8.82 8.56 -6.76
C GLY A 144 -7.47 8.21 -6.16
N LEU A 145 -6.62 7.49 -6.90
CA LEU A 145 -5.28 7.15 -6.44
C LEU A 145 -4.42 8.40 -6.18
N ALA A 146 -4.46 9.38 -7.09
CA ALA A 146 -3.74 10.65 -6.90
C ALA A 146 -4.24 11.44 -5.68
N MET A 147 -5.54 11.37 -5.38
CA MET A 147 -6.12 11.98 -4.19
C MET A 147 -5.61 11.29 -2.91
N ILE A 148 -5.64 9.96 -2.86
CA ILE A 148 -5.15 9.17 -1.71
C ILE A 148 -3.67 9.44 -1.50
N ASP A 149 -2.85 9.35 -2.54
CA ASP A 149 -1.40 9.57 -2.44
C ASP A 149 -1.07 10.97 -1.90
N ARG A 150 -1.79 12.01 -2.32
CA ARG A 150 -1.62 13.36 -1.78
C ARG A 150 -2.02 13.45 -0.31
N ALA A 151 -3.11 12.79 0.08
CA ALA A 151 -3.57 12.77 1.47
C ALA A 151 -2.54 12.07 2.37
N LEU A 152 -2.07 10.87 1.98
CA LEU A 152 -1.03 10.14 2.70
C LEU A 152 0.29 10.91 2.75
N ALA A 153 0.76 11.48 1.62
CA ALA A 153 1.98 12.27 1.57
C ALA A 153 1.94 13.50 2.48
N SER A 154 0.76 14.09 2.70
CA SER A 154 0.62 15.21 3.63
C SER A 154 0.89 14.80 5.09
N LYS A 155 0.55 13.57 5.46
CA LYS A 155 0.67 13.02 6.83
C LYS A 155 1.98 12.30 7.08
N CYS A 156 2.53 11.59 6.09
CA CYS A 156 3.80 10.87 6.24
C CYS A 156 4.97 11.81 6.51
N ASP A 157 5.89 11.42 7.39
CA ASP A 157 7.13 12.13 7.68
C ASP A 157 8.14 12.03 6.55
N LEU A 158 8.13 10.87 5.86
CA LEU A 158 9.00 10.57 4.72
C LEU A 158 8.17 10.19 3.51
N VAL A 159 8.45 10.81 2.36
CA VAL A 159 7.90 10.45 1.05
C VAL A 159 9.04 10.17 0.09
N CYS A 160 9.10 8.94 -0.43
CA CYS A 160 10.12 8.51 -1.38
C CYS A 160 9.52 8.19 -2.74
N GLU A 161 10.26 8.55 -3.78
CA GLU A 161 10.03 8.09 -5.14
C GLU A 161 11.12 7.09 -5.54
N VAL A 162 10.71 5.94 -6.11
CA VAL A 162 11.63 4.91 -6.58
C VAL A 162 11.61 4.88 -8.10
N ILE A 163 12.77 5.18 -8.71
CA ILE A 163 12.94 5.26 -10.16
C ILE A 163 14.17 4.42 -10.54
N CYS A 164 13.98 3.40 -11.39
CA CYS A 164 15.08 2.54 -11.85
C CYS A 164 15.96 2.02 -10.70
N GLY A 165 15.35 1.60 -9.61
CA GLY A 165 16.05 1.10 -8.43
C GLY A 165 16.67 2.18 -7.52
N ASN A 166 16.64 3.45 -7.94
CA ASN A 166 17.13 4.57 -7.12
C ASN A 166 16.00 5.14 -6.27
N VAL A 167 16.31 5.52 -5.04
CA VAL A 167 15.37 6.09 -4.07
C VAL A 167 15.66 7.57 -3.89
N ILE A 168 14.63 8.40 -4.11
CA ILE A 168 14.72 9.85 -3.99
C ILE A 168 13.73 10.29 -2.90
N ALA A 169 14.21 10.89 -1.82
CA ALA A 169 13.35 11.52 -0.83
C ALA A 169 12.73 12.80 -1.41
N ARG A 170 11.39 12.85 -1.46
CA ARG A 170 10.60 14.02 -1.88
C ARG A 170 10.13 14.85 -0.69
N LYS A 171 10.02 14.22 0.47
CA LYS A 171 9.75 14.85 1.77
C LYS A 171 10.54 14.10 2.84
N GLY A 172 11.06 14.79 3.85
CA GLY A 172 11.87 14.18 4.90
C GLY A 172 13.27 13.79 4.45
N HIS A 173 13.92 12.95 5.25
CA HIS A 173 15.29 12.46 5.00
C HIS A 173 15.33 10.94 5.22
N LEU A 174 16.10 10.25 4.37
CA LEU A 174 16.40 8.82 4.50
C LEU A 174 17.46 8.59 5.57
#